data_db08f77d47646302b95474e98e6933c9
#
_entry.id   db08f77d47646302b95474e98e6933c9
#
_cell.length_a   1.000
_cell.length_b   1.000
_cell.length_c   1.000
_cell.angle_alpha   90.00
_cell.angle_beta   90.00
_cell.angle_gamma   90.00
#
_symmetry.space_group_name_H-M   'P 1'
#
loop_
_entity.id
_entity.type
_entity.pdbx_description
1 polymer ?
#
loop_
_entity_poly.entity_id
_entity_poly.type
_entity_poly.pdbx_seq_one_letter_code
_entity_poly.pdbx_strand_id
1 'polypeptide(L)'
;MKTILKTTGILLACLVGFSLSSTAQKVQKKTAGFYDYETECLGVEGDGSQTVRVHGKGRNREDAIEQAKKNAVRDVLFTGISKGSAECNKKPLLFDPNAREKFEDYFNAFFADNGPYKEFITSEDGSDMHSEVRKGRSQAGSQENYGVVVRVQRAKLKERMIQDKIITQ
;
A
#
# COMPACT_ATOMS: atom_id res chain seq x y z
N MET A 1 15.91 25.31 80.11
CA MET A 1 16.72 24.69 79.02
C MET A 1 16.25 23.26 78.77
N LYS A 2 15.01 23.04 78.27
CA LYS A 2 14.48 21.68 77.91
C LYS A 2 13.42 21.69 76.85
N THR A 3 13.51 22.53 75.78
CA THR A 3 12.45 22.56 74.81
C THR A 3 12.95 22.70 73.33
N ILE A 4 14.22 22.49 73.04
CA ILE A 4 14.75 22.64 71.70
C ILE A 4 15.09 21.33 70.98
N LEU A 5 14.82 20.15 71.60
CA LEU A 5 15.27 18.87 71.07
C LEU A 5 14.18 18.01 70.45
N LYS A 6 12.98 18.56 70.21
CA LYS A 6 11.87 17.77 69.65
C LYS A 6 11.43 18.19 68.22
N THR A 7 12.00 19.27 67.65
CA THR A 7 11.53 19.75 66.35
C THR A 7 12.45 19.37 65.18
N THR A 8 13.63 18.82 65.45
CA THR A 8 14.55 18.38 64.37
C THR A 8 14.32 16.98 63.86
N GLY A 9 13.52 16.16 64.59
CA GLY A 9 13.24 14.79 64.17
C GLY A 9 12.12 14.64 63.11
N ILE A 10 11.27 15.63 62.97
CA ILE A 10 10.10 15.53 62.07
C ILE A 10 10.44 16.02 60.66
N LEU A 11 11.47 16.83 60.48
CA LEU A 11 11.84 17.36 59.15
C LEU A 11 12.67 16.38 58.31
N LEU A 12 13.23 15.33 58.93
CA LEU A 12 14.04 14.34 58.21
C LEU A 12 13.22 13.17 57.65
N ALA A 13 11.97 13.01 58.13
CA ALA A 13 11.09 11.90 57.69
C ALA A 13 10.32 12.18 56.39
N CYS A 14 10.28 13.44 55.90
CA CYS A 14 9.54 13.81 54.70
C CYS A 14 10.36 13.75 53.38
N LEU A 15 11.67 13.46 53.45
CA LEU A 15 12.54 13.46 52.28
C LEU A 15 12.74 12.09 51.63
N VAL A 16 12.20 11.00 52.18
CA VAL A 16 12.43 9.65 51.66
C VAL A 16 11.25 9.08 50.87
N GLY A 17 10.16 9.83 50.75
CA GLY A 17 8.87 9.35 50.17
C GLY A 17 8.61 9.65 48.71
N PHE A 18 9.49 10.33 47.99
CA PHE A 18 9.26 10.61 46.56
C PHE A 18 10.18 9.79 45.66
N SER A 19 10.08 8.48 45.78
CA SER A 19 10.51 7.59 44.69
C SER A 19 9.51 7.79 43.53
N LEU A 20 9.83 8.70 42.64
CA LEU A 20 9.20 8.81 41.31
C LEU A 20 9.41 7.47 40.60
N SER A 21 8.47 6.56 40.79
CA SER A 21 8.34 5.40 39.91
C SER A 21 8.03 5.92 38.50
N SER A 22 9.09 6.29 37.79
CA SER A 22 9.02 6.47 36.34
C SER A 22 8.70 5.10 35.75
N THR A 23 7.42 4.75 35.70
CA THR A 23 6.96 3.71 34.81
C THR A 23 7.27 4.20 33.40
N ALA A 24 8.46 3.86 32.92
CA ALA A 24 8.74 3.90 31.50
C ALA A 24 7.67 3.02 30.83
N GLN A 25 6.56 3.65 30.43
CA GLN A 25 5.64 3.02 29.50
C GLN A 25 6.50 2.71 28.26
N LYS A 26 6.90 1.45 28.14
CA LYS A 26 7.29 0.89 26.86
C LYS A 26 6.12 1.18 25.95
N VAL A 27 6.21 2.29 25.21
CA VAL A 27 5.44 2.48 23.99
C VAL A 27 5.85 1.29 23.15
N GLN A 28 5.10 0.19 23.25
CA GLN A 28 5.10 -0.81 22.21
C GLN A 28 4.73 0.00 20.97
N LYS A 29 5.75 0.36 20.19
CA LYS A 29 5.55 0.61 18.78
C LYS A 29 4.87 -0.66 18.29
N LYS A 30 3.53 -0.64 18.26
CA LYS A 30 2.80 -1.48 17.33
C LYS A 30 3.36 -1.03 15.99
N THR A 31 4.39 -1.72 15.56
CA THR A 31 4.77 -1.75 14.17
C THR A 31 3.50 -2.30 13.54
N ALA A 32 2.63 -1.40 13.09
CA ALA A 32 1.58 -1.77 12.18
C ALA A 32 2.31 -2.60 11.14
N GLY A 33 1.98 -3.92 11.09
CA GLY A 33 2.67 -4.78 10.17
C GLY A 33 2.62 -4.06 8.85
N PHE A 34 3.77 -3.71 8.33
CA PHE A 34 3.91 -3.17 7.00
C PHE A 34 3.61 -4.39 6.12
N TYR A 35 2.32 -4.67 5.98
CA TYR A 35 1.87 -5.63 5.00
C TYR A 35 2.07 -4.90 3.67
N ASP A 36 3.26 -5.07 3.10
CA ASP A 36 3.47 -4.85 1.70
C ASP A 36 2.58 -5.87 0.99
N TYR A 37 1.40 -5.40 0.62
CA TYR A 37 0.53 -6.15 -0.25
C TYR A 37 1.15 -6.11 -1.63
N GLU A 38 2.05 -7.06 -1.85
CA GLU A 38 2.67 -7.27 -3.14
C GLU A 38 1.63 -7.82 -4.10
N THR A 39 1.59 -7.25 -5.28
CA THR A 39 0.76 -7.77 -6.38
C THR A 39 1.22 -9.19 -6.73
N GLU A 40 0.27 -10.11 -6.83
CA GLU A 40 0.49 -11.51 -7.15
C GLU A 40 -0.15 -11.83 -8.51
N CYS A 41 0.63 -12.39 -9.42
CA CYS A 41 0.09 -12.88 -10.69
C CYS A 41 -0.49 -14.27 -10.53
N LEU A 42 -1.75 -14.43 -10.88
CA LEU A 42 -2.48 -15.68 -10.78
C LEU A 42 -2.33 -16.53 -12.04
N GLY A 43 -2.18 -15.89 -13.20
CA GLY A 43 -2.02 -16.58 -14.48
C GLY A 43 -1.91 -15.62 -15.66
N VAL A 44 -1.72 -16.21 -16.83
CA VAL A 44 -1.68 -15.51 -18.12
C VAL A 44 -2.74 -16.10 -19.02
N GLU A 45 -3.51 -15.23 -19.65
CA GLU A 45 -4.54 -15.63 -20.59
C GLU A 45 -3.98 -15.78 -22.01
N GLY A 46 -4.74 -16.46 -22.88
CA GLY A 46 -4.34 -16.71 -24.27
C GLY A 46 -4.06 -15.45 -25.11
N ASP A 47 -4.59 -14.29 -24.71
CA ASP A 47 -4.32 -12.98 -25.32
C ASP A 47 -3.10 -12.26 -24.73
N GLY A 48 -2.38 -12.90 -23.82
CA GLY A 48 -1.20 -12.33 -23.13
C GLY A 48 -1.55 -11.37 -22.00
N SER A 49 -2.83 -11.23 -21.65
CA SER A 49 -3.22 -10.49 -20.44
C SER A 49 -2.84 -11.27 -19.18
N GLN A 50 -2.57 -10.54 -18.10
CA GLN A 50 -2.18 -11.12 -16.81
C GLN A 50 -3.31 -10.92 -15.80
N THR A 51 -3.81 -12.02 -15.24
CA THR A 51 -4.74 -11.98 -14.11
C THR A 51 -3.96 -11.83 -12.84
N VAL A 52 -4.22 -10.78 -12.08
CA VAL A 52 -3.46 -10.41 -10.89
C VAL A 52 -4.36 -10.16 -9.68
N ARG A 53 -3.91 -10.59 -8.51
CA ARG A 53 -4.45 -10.19 -7.21
C ARG A 53 -3.66 -9.00 -6.72
N VAL A 54 -4.35 -7.90 -6.44
CA VAL A 54 -3.74 -6.64 -6.04
C VAL A 54 -4.54 -5.99 -4.92
N HIS A 55 -3.88 -5.19 -4.09
CA HIS A 55 -4.50 -4.52 -2.96
C HIS A 55 -4.49 -3.00 -3.15
N GLY A 56 -5.53 -2.37 -2.64
CA GLY A 56 -5.65 -0.93 -2.59
C GLY A 56 -6.15 -0.46 -1.23
N LYS A 57 -5.74 0.75 -0.86
CA LYS A 57 -6.17 1.44 0.35
C LYS A 57 -7.00 2.65 -0.05
N GLY A 58 -8.11 2.86 0.64
CA GLY A 58 -9.01 3.98 0.36
C GLY A 58 -9.80 4.42 1.59
N ARG A 59 -10.52 5.51 1.48
CA ARG A 59 -11.41 6.01 2.53
C ARG A 59 -12.64 5.13 2.70
N ASN A 60 -13.04 4.49 1.62
CA ASN A 60 -14.15 3.55 1.53
C ASN A 60 -13.76 2.41 0.58
N ARG A 61 -14.68 1.46 0.39
CA ARG A 61 -14.47 0.29 -0.47
C ARG A 61 -14.20 0.68 -1.93
N GLU A 62 -14.96 1.62 -2.45
CA GLU A 62 -14.87 2.06 -3.84
C GLU A 62 -13.51 2.71 -4.12
N ASP A 63 -13.08 3.63 -3.26
CA ASP A 63 -11.75 4.25 -3.34
C ASP A 63 -10.64 3.19 -3.27
N ALA A 64 -10.76 2.20 -2.39
CA ALA A 64 -9.77 1.15 -2.23
C ALA A 64 -9.70 0.23 -3.46
N ILE A 65 -10.83 -0.12 -4.06
CA ILE A 65 -10.91 -0.90 -5.30
C ILE A 65 -10.29 -0.12 -6.47
N GLU A 66 -10.62 1.16 -6.59
CA GLU A 66 -10.07 2.01 -7.65
C GLU A 66 -8.54 2.17 -7.49
N GLN A 67 -8.07 2.33 -6.26
CA GLN A 67 -6.64 2.36 -5.99
C GLN A 67 -5.96 1.02 -6.29
N ALA A 68 -6.61 -0.10 -6.01
CA ALA A 68 -6.09 -1.43 -6.37
C ALA A 68 -5.94 -1.58 -7.89
N LYS A 69 -6.92 -1.14 -8.67
CA LYS A 69 -6.84 -1.14 -10.14
C LYS A 69 -5.66 -0.30 -10.64
N LYS A 70 -5.48 0.91 -10.10
CA LYS A 70 -4.31 1.75 -10.42
C LYS A 70 -3.00 1.05 -10.07
N ASN A 71 -2.94 0.40 -8.90
CA ASN A 71 -1.78 -0.35 -8.47
C ASN A 71 -1.44 -1.50 -9.43
N ALA A 72 -2.44 -2.27 -9.91
CA ALA A 72 -2.23 -3.36 -10.86
C ALA A 72 -1.53 -2.88 -12.14
N VAL A 73 -2.03 -1.79 -12.74
CA VAL A 73 -1.42 -1.22 -13.97
C VAL A 73 -0.05 -0.63 -13.68
N ARG A 74 0.11 0.04 -12.53
CA ARG A 74 1.38 0.63 -12.11
C ARG A 74 2.47 -0.44 -11.93
N ASP A 75 2.13 -1.57 -11.33
CA ASP A 75 3.09 -2.65 -11.09
C ASP A 75 3.50 -3.30 -12.42
N VAL A 76 2.58 -3.49 -13.36
CA VAL A 76 2.92 -3.96 -14.72
C VAL A 76 3.83 -2.97 -15.46
N LEU A 77 3.62 -1.66 -15.28
CA LEU A 77 4.40 -0.62 -15.95
C LEU A 77 5.81 -0.47 -15.35
N PHE A 78 5.93 -0.32 -14.03
CA PHE A 78 7.14 0.20 -13.40
C PHE A 78 7.88 -0.79 -12.51
N THR A 79 7.16 -1.64 -11.79
CA THR A 79 7.75 -2.50 -10.74
C THR A 79 8.02 -3.91 -11.25
N GLY A 80 7.12 -4.41 -12.11
CA GLY A 80 7.03 -5.82 -12.40
C GLY A 80 6.29 -6.58 -11.29
N ILE A 81 5.95 -7.84 -11.56
CA ILE A 81 5.21 -8.70 -10.63
C ILE A 81 6.04 -9.95 -10.36
N SER A 82 6.70 -9.99 -9.20
CA SER A 82 7.64 -11.06 -8.84
C SER A 82 6.93 -12.30 -8.29
N LYS A 83 5.79 -12.11 -7.62
CA LYS A 83 5.01 -13.18 -6.97
C LYS A 83 3.98 -13.81 -7.89
N GLY A 84 3.72 -15.08 -7.66
CA GLY A 84 2.64 -15.84 -8.29
C GLY A 84 3.13 -16.84 -9.32
N SER A 85 2.30 -17.12 -10.33
CA SER A 85 2.53 -18.14 -11.34
C SER A 85 3.85 -17.93 -12.11
N ALA A 86 4.53 -19.03 -12.43
CA ALA A 86 5.76 -19.01 -13.22
C ALA A 86 5.56 -18.54 -14.67
N GLU A 87 4.35 -18.67 -15.19
CA GLU A 87 3.97 -18.26 -16.54
C GLU A 87 3.90 -16.75 -16.71
N CYS A 88 3.76 -16.02 -15.60
CA CYS A 88 3.63 -14.59 -15.60
C CYS A 88 4.91 -13.88 -15.99
N ASN A 89 4.77 -12.83 -16.78
CA ASN A 89 5.92 -11.97 -17.09
C ASN A 89 6.23 -11.08 -15.88
N LYS A 90 7.38 -11.37 -15.25
CA LYS A 90 7.81 -10.71 -14.01
C LYS A 90 8.44 -9.33 -14.22
N LYS A 91 8.85 -9.02 -15.46
CA LYS A 91 9.54 -7.75 -15.74
C LYS A 91 8.55 -6.60 -15.95
N PRO A 92 8.88 -5.38 -15.54
CA PRO A 92 8.07 -4.22 -15.89
C PRO A 92 8.07 -3.96 -17.40
N LEU A 93 7.14 -3.15 -17.89
CA LEU A 93 7.14 -2.68 -19.28
C LEU A 93 8.15 -1.55 -19.48
N LEU A 94 8.37 -0.72 -18.47
CA LEU A 94 9.29 0.40 -18.47
C LEU A 94 10.53 0.02 -17.66
N PHE A 95 11.66 -0.13 -18.35
CA PHE A 95 12.94 -0.50 -17.71
C PHE A 95 13.70 0.72 -17.17
N ASP A 96 13.37 1.92 -17.61
CA ASP A 96 13.99 3.14 -17.11
C ASP A 96 13.41 3.47 -15.72
N PRO A 97 14.20 3.43 -14.65
CA PRO A 97 13.71 3.71 -13.30
C PRO A 97 13.18 5.14 -13.15
N ASN A 98 13.63 6.07 -13.99
CA ASN A 98 13.22 7.46 -13.99
C ASN A 98 12.07 7.76 -14.96
N ALA A 99 11.52 6.74 -15.63
CA ALA A 99 10.44 6.94 -16.62
C ALA A 99 9.25 7.71 -16.05
N ARG A 100 8.90 7.44 -14.78
CA ARG A 100 7.79 8.12 -14.12
C ARG A 100 8.03 9.61 -13.94
N GLU A 101 9.25 10.00 -13.59
CA GLU A 101 9.63 11.41 -13.42
C GLU A 101 9.76 12.12 -14.77
N LYS A 102 10.35 11.45 -15.76
CA LYS A 102 10.51 12.00 -17.12
C LYS A 102 9.18 12.30 -17.80
N PHE A 103 8.15 11.52 -17.50
CA PHE A 103 6.83 11.62 -18.09
C PHE A 103 5.75 11.90 -17.02
N GLU A 104 6.09 12.72 -16.02
CA GLU A 104 5.24 12.96 -14.86
C GLU A 104 3.84 13.44 -15.25
N ASP A 105 3.73 14.45 -16.09
CA ASP A 105 2.44 15.01 -16.52
C ASP A 105 1.59 13.96 -17.24
N TYR A 106 2.22 13.15 -18.10
CA TYR A 106 1.55 12.05 -18.78
C TYR A 106 0.99 11.04 -17.78
N PHE A 107 1.81 10.57 -16.83
CA PHE A 107 1.36 9.56 -15.86
C PHE A 107 0.37 10.11 -14.85
N ASN A 108 0.45 11.39 -14.49
CA ASN A 108 -0.55 12.04 -13.66
C ASN A 108 -1.93 12.06 -14.36
N ALA A 109 -1.97 12.38 -15.65
CA ALA A 109 -3.19 12.31 -16.46
C ALA A 109 -3.66 10.86 -16.69
N PHE A 110 -2.73 9.95 -16.96
CA PHE A 110 -3.01 8.54 -17.22
C PHE A 110 -3.66 7.85 -16.02
N PHE A 111 -3.18 8.12 -14.79
CA PHE A 111 -3.68 7.56 -13.54
C PHE A 111 -4.69 8.47 -12.81
N ALA A 112 -5.15 9.54 -13.43
CA ALA A 112 -6.22 10.37 -12.86
C ALA A 112 -7.49 9.53 -12.61
N ASP A 113 -8.39 10.04 -11.78
CA ASP A 113 -9.69 9.41 -11.59
C ASP A 113 -10.43 9.39 -12.94
N ASN A 114 -10.92 8.20 -13.30
CA ASN A 114 -11.47 7.91 -14.64
C ASN A 114 -10.49 8.09 -15.82
N GLY A 115 -9.17 8.08 -15.55
CA GLY A 115 -8.14 8.18 -16.57
C GLY A 115 -8.00 6.96 -17.47
N PRO A 116 -7.13 7.07 -18.51
CA PRO A 116 -6.94 6.02 -19.52
C PRO A 116 -6.51 4.65 -19.00
N TYR A 117 -5.90 4.56 -17.80
CA TYR A 117 -5.48 3.28 -17.23
C TYR A 117 -6.62 2.25 -17.16
N LYS A 118 -7.88 2.71 -17.04
CA LYS A 118 -9.06 1.83 -16.99
C LYS A 118 -9.28 0.99 -18.23
N GLU A 119 -8.85 1.48 -19.38
CA GLU A 119 -8.98 0.77 -20.67
C GLU A 119 -8.15 -0.53 -20.72
N PHE A 120 -7.17 -0.64 -19.81
CA PHE A 120 -6.25 -1.78 -19.76
C PHE A 120 -6.60 -2.77 -18.66
N ILE A 121 -7.74 -2.57 -17.98
CA ILE A 121 -8.22 -3.43 -16.93
C ILE A 121 -9.59 -4.00 -17.32
N THR A 122 -9.68 -5.31 -17.29
CA THR A 122 -10.96 -6.00 -17.37
C THR A 122 -11.18 -6.74 -16.07
N SER A 123 -12.39 -6.63 -15.49
CA SER A 123 -12.81 -7.54 -14.43
C SER A 123 -13.18 -8.86 -15.07
N GLU A 124 -12.76 -9.97 -14.51
CA GLU A 124 -13.36 -11.27 -14.85
C GLU A 124 -14.83 -11.21 -14.45
N ASP A 125 -15.68 -11.45 -15.44
CA ASP A 125 -17.12 -11.61 -15.28
C ASP A 125 -17.82 -10.51 -14.51
N GLY A 126 -18.50 -9.60 -15.10
CA GLY A 126 -19.47 -8.64 -14.59
C GLY A 126 -20.12 -8.88 -13.22
N SER A 127 -19.64 -9.86 -12.49
CA SER A 127 -19.91 -10.19 -11.10
C SER A 127 -18.87 -9.52 -10.23
N ASP A 128 -19.35 -8.76 -9.28
CA ASP A 128 -18.59 -8.16 -8.18
C ASP A 128 -17.40 -9.03 -7.78
N MET A 129 -16.20 -8.49 -8.06
CA MET A 129 -14.94 -9.05 -7.67
C MET A 129 -15.02 -9.74 -6.32
N HIS A 130 -14.61 -11.00 -6.27
CA HIS A 130 -14.41 -11.69 -5.01
C HIS A 130 -13.36 -10.91 -4.21
N SER A 131 -13.83 -9.89 -3.51
CA SER A 131 -13.03 -9.15 -2.58
C SER A 131 -12.79 -10.06 -1.38
N GLU A 132 -11.63 -10.69 -1.30
CA GLU A 132 -11.15 -11.20 -0.03
C GLU A 132 -10.92 -9.99 0.89
N VAL A 133 -11.99 -9.66 1.62
CA VAL A 133 -11.98 -8.58 2.59
C VAL A 133 -11.11 -9.00 3.77
N ARG A 134 -9.84 -8.66 3.77
CA ARG A 134 -9.10 -8.57 5.01
C ARG A 134 -9.26 -7.15 5.54
N LYS A 135 -10.27 -6.96 6.40
CA LYS A 135 -10.42 -5.72 7.17
C LYS A 135 -9.21 -5.55 8.11
N GLY A 136 -8.20 -4.89 7.65
CA GLY A 136 -7.14 -4.35 8.48
C GLY A 136 -7.59 -3.01 9.04
N ARG A 137 -8.25 -3.00 10.19
CA ARG A 137 -8.58 -1.76 10.88
C ARG A 137 -7.31 -1.14 11.44
N SER A 138 -6.75 -0.18 10.73
CA SER A 138 -5.70 0.70 11.25
C SER A 138 -6.36 1.77 12.13
N GLN A 139 -5.94 1.88 13.39
CA GLN A 139 -6.46 2.83 14.37
C GLN A 139 -6.06 4.30 14.13
N ALA A 140 -5.38 4.58 13.02
CA ALA A 140 -4.98 5.94 12.63
C ALA A 140 -5.71 6.35 11.34
N GLY A 141 -6.99 6.76 11.47
CA GLY A 141 -7.81 7.12 10.33
C GLY A 141 -8.38 5.88 9.64
N SER A 142 -9.67 5.86 9.38
CA SER A 142 -10.40 4.72 8.81
C SER A 142 -10.03 4.51 7.33
N GLN A 143 -8.84 3.98 7.06
CA GLN A 143 -8.50 3.48 5.74
C GLN A 143 -8.92 2.02 5.63
N GLU A 144 -9.72 1.73 4.64
CA GLU A 144 -10.08 0.38 4.28
C GLU A 144 -9.07 -0.18 3.29
N ASN A 145 -8.74 -1.47 3.44
CA ASN A 145 -7.84 -2.16 2.55
C ASN A 145 -8.58 -3.32 1.91
N TYR A 146 -8.62 -3.34 0.59
CA TYR A 146 -9.29 -4.37 -0.18
C TYR A 146 -8.34 -5.02 -1.19
N GLY A 147 -8.40 -6.35 -1.25
CA GLY A 147 -7.78 -7.13 -2.31
C GLY A 147 -8.79 -7.37 -3.43
N VAL A 148 -8.36 -7.21 -4.66
CA VAL A 148 -9.18 -7.46 -5.85
C VAL A 148 -8.40 -8.31 -6.86
N VAL A 149 -9.13 -9.09 -7.65
CA VAL A 149 -8.57 -9.80 -8.78
C VAL A 149 -8.98 -9.07 -10.05
N VAL A 150 -8.00 -8.68 -10.84
CA VAL A 150 -8.21 -7.97 -12.10
C VAL A 150 -7.34 -8.56 -13.19
N ARG A 151 -7.78 -8.44 -14.43
CA ARG A 151 -7.02 -8.80 -15.61
C ARG A 151 -6.43 -7.54 -16.22
N VAL A 152 -5.10 -7.48 -16.34
CA VAL A 152 -4.37 -6.38 -16.97
C VAL A 152 -3.97 -6.76 -18.38
N GLN A 153 -4.41 -5.99 -19.38
CA GLN A 153 -4.13 -6.19 -20.80
C GLN A 153 -2.71 -5.69 -21.14
N ARG A 154 -1.71 -6.47 -20.72
CA ARG A 154 -0.29 -6.09 -20.80
C ARG A 154 0.17 -5.76 -22.22
N ALA A 155 -0.28 -6.52 -23.23
CA ALA A 155 0.08 -6.28 -24.64
C ALA A 155 -0.42 -4.93 -25.13
N LYS A 156 -1.72 -4.65 -24.93
CA LYS A 156 -2.31 -3.35 -25.29
C LYS A 156 -1.67 -2.18 -24.54
N LEU A 157 -1.37 -2.38 -23.25
CA LEU A 157 -0.69 -1.38 -22.45
C LEU A 157 0.69 -1.05 -23.02
N LYS A 158 1.45 -2.07 -23.45
CA LYS A 158 2.74 -1.88 -24.12
C LYS A 158 2.59 -1.11 -25.43
N GLU A 159 1.63 -1.48 -26.27
CA GLU A 159 1.36 -0.79 -27.53
C GLU A 159 1.03 0.69 -27.30
N ARG A 160 0.21 0.98 -26.32
CA ARG A 160 -0.12 2.37 -25.95
C ARG A 160 1.11 3.15 -25.51
N MET A 161 1.99 2.57 -24.69
CA MET A 161 3.23 3.23 -24.27
C MET A 161 4.17 3.50 -25.45
N ILE A 162 4.17 2.64 -26.48
CA ILE A 162 4.93 2.87 -27.71
C ILE A 162 4.29 3.99 -28.54
N GLN A 163 2.97 3.98 -28.75
CA GLN A 163 2.25 5.01 -29.48
C GLN A 163 2.45 6.39 -28.87
N ASP A 164 2.42 6.48 -27.56
CA ASP A 164 2.59 7.73 -26.81
C ASP A 164 4.08 8.10 -26.63
N LYS A 165 5.02 7.35 -27.28
CA LYS A 165 6.48 7.57 -27.25
C LYS A 165 7.10 7.52 -25.85
N ILE A 166 6.47 6.80 -24.94
CA ILE A 166 7.00 6.52 -23.60
C ILE A 166 8.05 5.40 -23.68
N ILE A 167 7.79 4.39 -24.52
CA ILE A 167 8.75 3.33 -24.86
C ILE A 167 9.31 3.63 -26.25
N THR A 168 10.61 3.81 -26.35
CA THR A 168 11.35 3.84 -27.61
C THR A 168 11.66 2.41 -28.05
N GLN A 169 11.39 2.09 -29.32
CA GLN A 169 11.73 0.80 -29.92
C GLN A 169 13.25 0.66 -30.09
#